data_5b5a68f502bea34feae134354a937f33
#
_entry.id   5b5a68f502bea34feae134354a937f33
#
_cell.length_a   1.000
_cell.length_b   1.000
_cell.length_c   1.000
_cell.angle_alpha   90.00
_cell.angle_beta   90.00
_cell.angle_gamma   90.00
#
_symmetry.space_group_name_H-M   'P 1'
#
loop_
_entity.id
_entity.type
_entity.pdbx_description
1 polymer ?
#
loop_
_entity_poly.entity_id
_entity_poly.type
_entity_poly.pdbx_seq_one_letter_code
_entity_poly.pdbx_strand_id
1 'polypeptide(L)'
;MTCKSAFFFDELSLWHSGGPHVLTLPVGGWVQPPAAAGHAESPETKRRLKSLMDVSGLTRQLHLRSAAAATEDDLLRVHSAAYLQRFKALSDAGGGHLGDEAPVGPGSYEIAQL
;
A
#
# COMPACT_ATOMS: atom_id res chain seq x y z
N MET A 1 -32.56 -12.57 -4.89
CA MET A 1 -31.10 -12.62 -4.60
C MET A 1 -30.63 -11.23 -4.25
N THR A 2 -30.21 -11.00 -3.05
CA THR A 2 -29.51 -9.77 -2.69
C THR A 2 -28.08 -9.86 -3.24
N CYS A 3 -27.77 -9.05 -4.22
CA CYS A 3 -26.39 -8.93 -4.75
C CYS A 3 -25.52 -8.32 -3.63
N LYS A 4 -24.59 -9.10 -3.09
CA LYS A 4 -23.62 -8.59 -2.13
C LYS A 4 -22.49 -7.88 -2.86
N SER A 5 -22.03 -6.77 -2.30
CA SER A 5 -20.82 -6.09 -2.79
C SER A 5 -19.60 -6.98 -2.59
N ALA A 6 -18.66 -6.92 -3.53
CA ALA A 6 -17.36 -7.57 -3.36
C ALA A 6 -16.42 -6.67 -2.57
N PHE A 7 -15.62 -7.27 -1.70
CA PHE A 7 -14.52 -6.62 -1.00
C PHE A 7 -13.23 -7.37 -1.32
N PHE A 8 -12.35 -6.68 -2.02
CA PHE A 8 -11.04 -7.20 -2.39
C PHE A 8 -10.02 -6.80 -1.34
N PHE A 9 -9.35 -7.77 -0.78
CA PHE A 9 -8.31 -7.56 0.22
C PHE A 9 -7.27 -8.68 0.12
N ASP A 10 -6.01 -8.31 0.20
CA ASP A 10 -4.89 -9.24 0.28
C ASP A 10 -3.98 -8.83 1.45
N GLU A 11 -3.64 -9.80 2.30
CA GLU A 11 -2.75 -9.58 3.46
C GLU A 11 -1.38 -9.04 3.04
N LEU A 12 -0.88 -9.41 1.86
CA LEU A 12 0.41 -8.96 1.37
C LEU A 12 0.45 -7.42 1.18
N SER A 13 -0.71 -6.78 0.91
CA SER A 13 -0.79 -5.32 0.81
C SER A 13 -0.39 -4.60 2.12
N LEU A 14 -0.48 -5.30 3.26
CA LEU A 14 -0.08 -4.77 4.56
C LEU A 14 1.43 -4.84 4.82
N TRP A 15 2.19 -5.46 3.93
CA TRP A 15 3.65 -5.58 4.02
C TRP A 15 4.40 -4.44 3.33
N HIS A 16 3.67 -3.49 2.77
CA HIS A 16 4.25 -2.27 2.21
C HIS A 16 4.91 -1.43 3.31
N SER A 17 6.09 -0.89 3.04
CA SER A 17 6.78 0.06 3.90
C SER A 17 7.53 1.08 3.07
N GLY A 18 7.31 2.35 3.38
CA GLY A 18 8.07 3.48 2.80
C GLY A 18 9.24 3.93 3.69
N GLY A 19 9.58 3.15 4.73
CA GLY A 19 10.59 3.52 5.70
C GLY A 19 10.06 4.36 6.88
N PRO A 20 10.94 4.75 7.82
CA PRO A 20 10.55 5.50 9.00
C PRO A 20 10.23 6.97 8.65
N HIS A 21 9.12 7.45 9.20
CA HIS A 21 8.62 8.82 8.99
C HIS A 21 8.11 9.41 10.30
N VAL A 22 8.07 10.74 10.33
CA VAL A 22 7.26 11.51 11.28
C VAL A 22 6.16 12.17 10.45
N LEU A 23 4.96 11.62 10.50
CA LEU A 23 3.84 11.93 9.59
C LEU A 23 4.27 11.72 8.12
N THR A 24 4.50 12.78 7.38
CA THR A 24 4.92 12.75 5.97
C THR A 24 6.41 13.07 5.78
N LEU A 25 7.12 13.44 6.86
CA LEU A 25 8.54 13.77 6.82
C LEU A 25 9.39 12.52 6.99
N PRO A 26 10.29 12.20 6.07
CA PRO A 26 11.24 11.11 6.25
C PRO A 26 12.18 11.41 7.42
N VAL A 27 12.50 10.37 8.18
CA VAL A 27 13.47 10.48 9.29
C VAL A 27 14.87 10.76 8.74
N GLY A 28 15.56 11.71 9.38
CA GLY A 28 16.91 12.11 9.03
C GLY A 28 17.17 13.57 9.35
N GLY A 29 18.44 13.96 9.44
CA GLY A 29 18.82 15.30 9.84
C GLY A 29 18.24 15.69 11.20
N TRP A 30 17.40 16.73 11.23
CA TRP A 30 16.74 17.19 12.46
C TRP A 30 15.44 16.41 12.76
N VAL A 31 14.92 15.62 11.79
CA VAL A 31 13.72 14.81 12.00
C VAL A 31 14.09 13.54 12.76
N GLN A 32 13.73 13.50 14.03
CA GLN A 32 14.02 12.37 14.91
C GLN A 32 12.78 11.47 15.04
N PRO A 33 12.93 10.13 14.99
CA PRO A 33 11.79 9.25 15.10
C PRO A 33 11.25 9.24 16.52
N PRO A 34 9.92 9.38 16.75
CA PRO A 34 9.30 9.02 18.02
C PRO A 34 9.33 7.49 18.21
N ALA A 35 8.99 7.00 19.39
CA ALA A 35 9.01 5.56 19.71
C ALA A 35 8.15 4.70 18.76
N ALA A 36 7.13 5.27 18.13
CA ALA A 36 6.25 4.63 17.18
C ALA A 36 6.25 5.40 15.85
N ALA A 37 7.42 5.58 15.26
CA ALA A 37 7.57 6.31 13.99
C ALA A 37 6.93 5.55 12.83
N GLY A 38 6.13 6.25 12.02
CA GLY A 38 5.53 5.71 10.81
C GLY A 38 4.91 6.81 9.96
N HIS A 39 4.76 6.54 8.67
CA HIS A 39 4.06 7.46 7.76
C HIS A 39 2.57 7.56 8.15
N ALA A 40 1.96 8.73 7.96
CA ALA A 40 0.53 8.92 8.23
C ALA A 40 -0.33 7.95 7.41
N GLU A 41 0.04 7.69 6.15
CA GLU A 41 -0.52 6.65 5.30
C GLU A 41 0.25 5.34 5.47
N SER A 42 0.00 4.64 6.55
CA SER A 42 0.64 3.36 6.83
C SER A 42 -0.32 2.17 6.65
N PRO A 43 0.19 0.96 6.43
CA PRO A 43 -0.62 -0.26 6.39
C PRO A 43 -1.43 -0.50 7.66
N GLU A 44 -0.99 0.01 8.80
CA GLU A 44 -1.68 -0.16 10.08
C GLU A 44 -3.08 0.46 10.08
N THR A 45 -3.31 1.54 9.35
CA THR A 45 -4.64 2.14 9.20
C THR A 45 -5.59 1.16 8.49
N LYS A 46 -5.12 0.47 7.48
CA LYS A 46 -5.88 -0.52 6.68
C LYS A 46 -6.09 -1.81 7.47
N ARG A 47 -5.07 -2.26 8.21
CA ARG A 47 -5.18 -3.39 9.14
C ARG A 47 -6.26 -3.14 10.18
N ARG A 48 -6.26 -1.97 10.80
CA ARG A 48 -7.24 -1.58 11.80
C ARG A 48 -8.65 -1.51 11.24
N LEU A 49 -8.79 -0.94 10.04
CA LEU A 49 -10.07 -0.88 9.33
C LEU A 49 -10.59 -2.29 9.03
N LYS A 50 -9.76 -3.16 8.45
CA LYS A 50 -10.14 -4.55 8.15
C LYS A 50 -10.56 -5.29 9.41
N SER A 51 -9.81 -5.14 10.50
CA SER A 51 -10.14 -5.73 11.80
C SER A 51 -11.50 -5.23 12.32
N LEU A 52 -11.78 -3.92 12.20
CA LEU A 52 -13.08 -3.36 12.57
C LEU A 52 -14.22 -3.95 11.73
N MET A 53 -14.02 -4.11 10.43
CA MET A 53 -15.01 -4.74 9.54
C MET A 53 -15.30 -6.20 9.96
N ASP A 54 -14.27 -6.94 10.38
CA ASP A 54 -14.42 -8.32 10.84
C ASP A 54 -15.19 -8.40 12.16
N VAL A 55 -14.79 -7.64 13.17
CA VAL A 55 -15.40 -7.71 14.50
C VAL A 55 -16.82 -7.14 14.52
N SER A 56 -17.12 -6.16 13.67
CA SER A 56 -18.47 -5.62 13.50
C SER A 56 -19.42 -6.54 12.71
N GLY A 57 -18.86 -7.56 12.05
CA GLY A 57 -19.62 -8.49 11.22
C GLY A 57 -19.91 -7.98 9.80
N LEU A 58 -19.37 -6.80 9.41
CA LEU A 58 -19.58 -6.25 8.07
C LEU A 58 -19.04 -7.19 6.99
N THR A 59 -17.87 -7.79 7.19
CA THR A 59 -17.27 -8.72 6.22
C THR A 59 -18.16 -9.92 5.89
N ARG A 60 -19.01 -10.36 6.84
CA ARG A 60 -19.97 -11.46 6.59
C ARG A 60 -21.09 -11.07 5.62
N GLN A 61 -21.30 -9.77 5.40
CA GLN A 61 -22.29 -9.25 4.48
C GLN A 61 -21.71 -8.99 3.08
N LEU A 62 -20.41 -9.21 2.89
CA LEU A 62 -19.67 -8.95 1.66
C LEU A 62 -19.18 -10.26 1.05
N HIS A 63 -18.92 -10.24 -0.25
CA HIS A 63 -18.14 -11.28 -0.91
C HIS A 63 -16.66 -10.94 -0.80
N LEU A 64 -15.95 -11.65 0.09
CA LEU A 64 -14.50 -11.49 0.21
C LEU A 64 -13.81 -12.14 -0.99
N ARG A 65 -12.88 -11.43 -1.58
CA ARG A 65 -12.09 -11.84 -2.74
C ARG A 65 -10.63 -11.43 -2.59
N SER A 66 -9.74 -12.24 -3.14
CA SER A 66 -8.37 -11.85 -3.44
C SER A 66 -8.25 -11.51 -4.91
N ALA A 67 -7.46 -10.52 -5.25
CA ALA A 67 -7.14 -10.19 -6.64
C ALA A 67 -5.90 -10.97 -7.09
N ALA A 68 -5.84 -11.32 -8.37
CA ALA A 68 -4.57 -11.63 -8.99
C ALA A 68 -3.77 -10.34 -9.18
N ALA A 69 -2.45 -10.43 -9.15
CA ALA A 69 -1.60 -9.27 -9.44
C ALA A 69 -1.93 -8.70 -10.82
N ALA A 70 -2.04 -7.37 -10.90
CA ALA A 70 -2.24 -6.67 -12.17
C ALA A 70 -1.04 -6.92 -13.10
N THR A 71 -1.34 -7.15 -14.38
CA THR A 71 -0.31 -7.28 -15.41
C THR A 71 0.24 -5.90 -15.78
N GLU A 72 1.40 -5.87 -16.46
CA GLU A 72 1.93 -4.62 -16.99
C GLU A 72 0.95 -3.96 -17.97
N ASP A 73 0.27 -4.74 -18.80
CA ASP A 73 -0.76 -4.23 -19.72
C ASP A 73 -1.93 -3.58 -18.97
N ASP A 74 -2.33 -4.13 -17.82
CA ASP A 74 -3.36 -3.53 -16.97
C ASP A 74 -2.90 -2.17 -16.43
N LEU A 75 -1.66 -2.10 -15.95
CA LEU A 75 -1.10 -0.86 -15.41
C LEU A 75 -0.91 0.22 -16.48
N LEU A 76 -0.50 -0.17 -17.69
CA LEU A 76 -0.31 0.75 -18.82
C LEU A 76 -1.60 1.40 -19.32
N ARG A 77 -2.77 0.89 -18.94
CA ARG A 77 -4.05 1.54 -19.25
C ARG A 77 -4.24 2.88 -18.55
N VAL A 78 -3.58 3.10 -17.41
CA VAL A 78 -3.73 4.31 -16.59
C VAL A 78 -2.41 5.00 -16.26
N HIS A 79 -1.28 4.30 -16.37
CA HIS A 79 0.04 4.83 -16.05
C HIS A 79 0.94 4.85 -17.29
N SER A 80 1.85 5.82 -17.35
CA SER A 80 2.87 5.83 -18.40
C SER A 80 3.94 4.78 -18.13
N ALA A 81 4.54 4.24 -19.19
CA ALA A 81 5.66 3.31 -19.07
C ALA A 81 6.83 3.91 -18.27
N ALA A 82 7.13 5.19 -18.47
CA ALA A 82 8.19 5.89 -17.74
C ALA A 82 7.93 5.92 -16.23
N TYR A 83 6.67 6.14 -15.81
CA TYR A 83 6.29 6.09 -14.39
C TYR A 83 6.49 4.68 -13.81
N LEU A 84 6.03 3.65 -14.49
CA LEU A 84 6.15 2.26 -14.04
C LEU A 84 7.61 1.83 -13.94
N GLN A 85 8.44 2.18 -14.93
CA GLN A 85 9.88 1.92 -14.89
C GLN A 85 10.57 2.60 -13.72
N ARG A 86 10.23 3.87 -13.47
CA ARG A 86 10.77 4.62 -12.31
C ARG A 86 10.34 3.98 -10.99
N PHE A 87 9.09 3.60 -10.86
CA PHE A 87 8.59 2.94 -9.64
C PHE A 87 9.32 1.61 -9.41
N LYS A 88 9.39 0.77 -10.44
CA LYS A 88 10.08 -0.52 -10.34
C LYS A 88 11.55 -0.34 -9.96
N ALA A 89 12.25 0.58 -10.60
CA ALA A 89 13.65 0.85 -10.31
C ALA A 89 13.87 1.32 -8.87
N LEU A 90 13.03 2.21 -8.35
CA LEU A 90 13.11 2.66 -6.95
C LEU A 90 12.84 1.51 -5.97
N SER A 91 11.83 0.70 -6.24
CA SER A 91 11.48 -0.45 -5.40
C SER A 91 12.62 -1.47 -5.35
N ASP A 92 13.23 -1.79 -6.50
CA ASP A 92 14.35 -2.73 -6.59
C ASP A 92 15.64 -2.18 -5.97
N ALA A 93 15.85 -0.86 -6.01
CA ALA A 93 17.01 -0.20 -5.42
C ALA A 93 16.93 -0.02 -3.90
N GLY A 94 15.85 -0.47 -3.27
CA GLY A 94 15.67 -0.41 -1.82
C GLY A 94 14.78 0.73 -1.33
N GLY A 95 14.14 1.46 -2.25
CA GLY A 95 13.16 2.48 -1.91
C GLY A 95 13.52 3.89 -2.37
N GLY A 96 12.64 4.81 -2.11
CA GLY A 96 12.77 6.22 -2.48
C GLY A 96 11.42 6.92 -2.48
N HIS A 97 11.33 8.03 -3.21
CA HIS A 97 10.11 8.81 -3.33
C HIS A 97 9.66 8.90 -4.78
N LEU A 98 8.43 8.50 -5.05
CA LEU A 98 7.77 8.70 -6.36
C LEU A 98 7.22 10.12 -6.51
N GLY A 99 6.92 10.77 -5.41
CA GLY A 99 6.43 12.13 -5.28
C GLY A 99 6.60 12.57 -3.83
N ASP A 100 6.16 13.78 -3.50
CA ASP A 100 6.42 14.41 -2.20
C ASP A 100 5.89 13.60 -1.00
N GLU A 101 4.78 12.90 -1.17
CA GLU A 101 4.15 12.10 -0.12
C GLU A 101 3.96 10.64 -0.53
N ALA A 102 4.78 10.15 -1.45
CA ALA A 102 4.70 8.81 -1.98
C ALA A 102 6.00 8.02 -1.76
N PRO A 103 6.34 7.71 -0.49
CA PRO A 103 7.51 6.90 -0.18
C PRO A 103 7.26 5.44 -0.59
N VAL A 104 8.28 4.81 -1.10
CA VAL A 104 8.28 3.39 -1.46
C VAL A 104 9.48 2.69 -0.86
N GLY A 105 9.36 1.40 -0.62
CA GLY A 105 10.41 0.54 -0.10
C GLY A 105 10.66 -0.68 -0.99
N PRO A 106 11.54 -1.58 -0.56
CA PRO A 106 11.77 -2.83 -1.27
C PRO A 106 10.48 -3.64 -1.43
N GLY A 107 10.17 -4.08 -2.65
CA GLY A 107 8.96 -4.86 -2.94
C GLY A 107 7.67 -4.05 -3.05
N SER A 108 7.73 -2.72 -2.91
CA SER A 108 6.53 -1.86 -3.02
C SER A 108 5.87 -1.96 -4.39
N TYR A 109 6.65 -2.14 -5.46
CA TYR A 109 6.10 -2.28 -6.81
C TYR A 109 5.24 -3.53 -6.93
N GLU A 110 5.73 -4.67 -6.48
CA GLU A 110 5.02 -5.96 -6.52
C GLU A 110 3.77 -5.93 -5.63
N ILE A 111 3.85 -5.32 -4.46
CA ILE A 111 2.68 -5.15 -3.57
C ILE A 111 1.63 -4.25 -4.20
N ALA A 112 2.04 -3.18 -4.88
CA ALA A 112 1.12 -2.25 -5.52
C ALA A 112 0.36 -2.85 -6.73
N GLN A 113 0.79 -4.01 -7.22
CA GLN A 113 0.07 -4.74 -8.27
C GLN A 113 -1.15 -5.51 -7.74
N LEU A 114 -1.28 -5.68 -6.43
CA LEU A 114 -2.41 -6.36 -5.79
C LEU A 114 -3.61 -5.44 -5.62
#